data_5449dd3706c54b9bb1ce297ed27e752c
#
_entry.id   5449dd3706c54b9bb1ce297ed27e752c
#
_cell.length_a   1.000
_cell.length_b   1.000
_cell.length_c   1.000
_cell.angle_alpha   90.00
_cell.angle_beta   90.00
_cell.angle_gamma   90.00
#
_symmetry.space_group_name_H-M   'P 1'
#
loop_
_entity.id
_entity.type
_entity.pdbx_description
1 polymer ?
#
loop_
_entity_poly.entity_id
_entity_poly.type
_entity_poly.pdbx_seq_one_letter_code
_entity_poly.pdbx_strand_id
1 'polypeptide(L)'
;MSTHIYAFGSVCRGEVAHDSDVDLLAIVDGQDDRFDPEVYSIYSPSRIRTLWAEGNPFAWHLALEARLLFTTEPTDFLAGLGKPDRYLKCGEDSEKFSRLFEEAHESLLSNDSSSVFDLSMVFLSIRNIATCYSLGMSSEPTFSRRSALELGSDSVPLTEQSYEILKRARVLCTRGHGSKITKNEAHVVVNELIAVKEWMITLIRRTHENERIQ
;
A
#
# COMPACT_ATOMS: atom_id res chain seq x y z
N MET A 1 24.62 9.82 18.09
CA MET A 1 23.72 9.60 16.96
C MET A 1 22.49 8.85 17.48
N SER A 2 21.32 9.44 17.32
CA SER A 2 20.09 8.77 17.74
C SER A 2 19.72 7.67 16.74
N THR A 3 19.27 6.55 17.27
CA THR A 3 18.87 5.38 16.44
C THR A 3 17.57 4.81 17.00
N HIS A 4 16.57 4.66 16.14
CA HIS A 4 15.31 4.02 16.49
C HIS A 4 14.98 2.96 15.45
N ILE A 5 14.61 1.76 15.87
CA ILE A 5 14.25 0.63 15.01
C ILE A 5 12.82 0.22 15.33
N TYR A 6 12.01 0.10 14.29
CA TYR A 6 10.61 -0.32 14.37
C TYR A 6 10.35 -1.51 13.45
N ALA A 7 9.42 -2.37 13.85
CA ALA A 7 8.71 -3.24 12.92
C ALA A 7 7.36 -2.61 12.58
N PHE A 8 6.87 -2.83 11.36
CA PHE A 8 5.55 -2.37 10.92
C PHE A 8 4.94 -3.35 9.90
N GLY A 9 3.78 -3.02 9.34
CA GLY A 9 3.16 -3.82 8.28
C GLY A 9 2.48 -5.10 8.78
N SER A 10 2.41 -6.12 7.91
CA SER A 10 1.56 -7.31 8.10
C SER A 10 1.83 -8.08 9.39
N VAL A 11 3.10 -8.19 9.79
CA VAL A 11 3.47 -8.88 11.04
C VAL A 11 2.90 -8.17 12.26
N CYS A 12 2.92 -6.84 12.27
CA CYS A 12 2.39 -6.04 13.38
C CYS A 12 0.86 -6.05 13.45
N ARG A 13 0.17 -6.41 12.35
CA ARG A 13 -1.29 -6.67 12.33
C ARG A 13 -1.67 -8.10 12.67
N GLY A 14 -0.71 -9.00 12.83
CA GLY A 14 -0.97 -10.44 13.02
C GLY A 14 -1.33 -11.16 11.70
N GLU A 15 -1.15 -10.53 10.56
CA GLU A 15 -1.39 -11.11 9.22
C GLU A 15 -0.14 -11.85 8.73
N VAL A 16 0.26 -12.89 9.45
CA VAL A 16 1.47 -13.67 9.13
C VAL A 16 1.09 -14.81 8.20
N ALA A 17 1.55 -14.73 6.94
CA ALA A 17 1.51 -15.82 5.98
C ALA A 17 2.93 -16.37 5.78
N HIS A 18 3.05 -17.55 5.15
CA HIS A 18 4.35 -18.18 4.87
C HIS A 18 5.30 -17.27 4.05
N ASP A 19 4.74 -16.35 3.30
CA ASP A 19 5.43 -15.37 2.45
C ASP A 19 5.47 -13.95 3.05
N SER A 20 5.16 -13.78 4.35
CA SER A 20 5.20 -12.48 5.01
C SER A 20 6.63 -12.10 5.36
N ASP A 21 7.04 -10.89 4.96
CA ASP A 21 8.28 -10.27 5.44
C ASP A 21 8.02 -9.48 6.71
N VAL A 22 9.07 -9.27 7.47
CA VAL A 22 9.08 -8.27 8.55
C VAL A 22 9.52 -6.96 7.94
N ASP A 23 8.60 -5.99 7.80
CA ASP A 23 8.94 -4.65 7.38
C ASP A 23 9.65 -3.93 8.53
N LEU A 24 10.92 -3.56 8.32
CA LEU A 24 11.75 -2.89 9.32
C LEU A 24 12.01 -1.44 8.92
N LEU A 25 11.90 -0.53 9.88
CA LEU A 25 12.24 0.88 9.74
C LEU A 25 13.43 1.20 10.65
N ALA A 26 14.46 1.81 10.10
CA ALA A 26 15.54 2.43 10.84
C ALA A 26 15.46 3.96 10.70
N ILE A 27 15.34 4.67 11.83
CA ILE A 27 15.40 6.13 11.86
C ILE A 27 16.76 6.50 12.44
N VAL A 28 17.63 7.09 11.62
CA VAL A 28 19.03 7.38 11.95
C VAL A 28 19.46 8.75 11.43
N ASP A 29 20.40 9.37 12.14
CA ASP A 29 21.03 10.62 11.70
C ASP A 29 22.20 10.32 10.75
N GLY A 30 22.03 10.70 9.46
CA GLY A 30 23.06 10.53 8.44
C GLY A 30 23.14 9.11 7.85
N GLN A 31 24.27 8.81 7.25
CA GLN A 31 24.56 7.49 6.70
C GLN A 31 25.06 6.57 7.82
N ASP A 32 24.48 5.38 7.92
CA ASP A 32 24.84 4.37 8.92
C ASP A 32 24.90 2.99 8.25
N ASP A 33 26.12 2.54 7.97
CA ASP A 33 26.40 1.28 7.24
C ASP A 33 25.98 0.00 8.02
N ARG A 34 25.51 0.15 9.28
CA ARG A 34 24.93 -0.97 10.04
C ARG A 34 23.57 -1.41 9.54
N PHE A 35 22.88 -0.55 8.77
CA PHE A 35 21.55 -0.80 8.26
C PHE A 35 21.60 -1.05 6.76
N ASP A 36 21.31 -2.29 6.36
CA ASP A 36 21.23 -2.71 4.96
C ASP A 36 19.92 -2.18 4.34
N PRO A 37 19.97 -1.38 3.26
CA PRO A 37 18.76 -0.92 2.55
C PRO A 37 17.89 -2.03 1.96
N GLU A 38 18.43 -3.24 1.78
CA GLU A 38 17.64 -4.39 1.35
C GLU A 38 16.77 -4.97 2.47
N VAL A 39 17.12 -4.67 3.73
CA VAL A 39 16.42 -5.15 4.93
C VAL A 39 15.61 -4.06 5.60
N TYR A 40 16.12 -2.83 5.61
CA TYR A 40 15.54 -1.70 6.32
C TYR A 40 15.06 -0.59 5.39
N SER A 41 13.89 -0.08 5.66
CA SER A 41 13.48 1.26 5.21
C SER A 41 14.22 2.31 6.05
N ILE A 42 15.22 3.00 5.48
CA ILE A 42 16.09 3.91 6.22
C ILE A 42 15.64 5.35 6.01
N TYR A 43 15.37 6.07 7.09
CA TYR A 43 14.93 7.46 7.06
C TYR A 43 15.68 8.31 8.09
N SER A 44 15.90 9.59 7.77
CA SER A 44 16.35 10.56 8.75
C SER A 44 15.19 11.02 9.65
N PRO A 45 15.44 11.46 10.90
CA PRO A 45 14.42 12.04 11.76
C PRO A 45 13.71 13.24 11.13
N SER A 46 14.45 14.07 10.38
CA SER A 46 13.87 15.21 9.65
C SER A 46 12.89 14.77 8.57
N ARG A 47 13.24 13.73 7.78
CA ARG A 47 12.34 13.22 6.73
C ARG A 47 11.07 12.62 7.32
N ILE A 48 11.16 11.89 8.43
CA ILE A 48 9.97 11.38 9.13
C ILE A 48 9.08 12.53 9.60
N ARG A 49 9.64 13.58 10.23
CA ARG A 49 8.84 14.77 10.61
C ARG A 49 8.16 15.44 9.42
N THR A 50 8.84 15.53 8.28
CA THR A 50 8.23 16.04 7.04
C THR A 50 7.04 15.20 6.60
N LEU A 51 7.18 13.87 6.58
CA LEU A 51 6.08 12.96 6.23
C LEU A 51 4.89 13.09 7.18
N TRP A 52 5.15 13.32 8.49
CA TRP A 52 4.11 13.59 9.49
C TRP A 52 3.36 14.87 9.20
N ALA A 53 4.07 15.97 8.95
CA ALA A 53 3.50 17.28 8.61
C ALA A 53 2.78 17.29 7.25
N GLU A 54 3.17 16.43 6.31
CA GLU A 54 2.49 16.25 5.02
C GLU A 54 1.20 15.39 5.14
N GLY A 55 0.94 14.76 6.27
CA GLY A 55 -0.12 13.78 6.41
C GLY A 55 0.05 12.57 5.48
N ASN A 56 1.29 12.23 5.15
CA ASN A 56 1.63 11.21 4.16
C ASN A 56 1.05 9.83 4.54
N PRO A 57 0.51 9.02 3.60
CA PRO A 57 0.00 7.69 3.91
C PRO A 57 1.01 6.78 4.62
N PHE A 58 2.31 6.90 4.32
CA PHE A 58 3.33 6.13 5.03
C PHE A 58 3.47 6.58 6.50
N ALA A 59 3.36 7.88 6.79
CA ALA A 59 3.33 8.38 8.17
C ALA A 59 2.14 7.82 8.95
N TRP A 60 0.95 7.79 8.35
CA TRP A 60 -0.24 7.18 8.94
C TRP A 60 -0.09 5.68 9.15
N HIS A 61 0.51 4.98 8.18
CA HIS A 61 0.82 3.55 8.31
C HIS A 61 1.72 3.30 9.53
N LEU A 62 2.79 4.08 9.68
CA LEU A 62 3.68 3.96 10.84
C LEU A 62 2.99 4.34 12.15
N ALA A 63 2.22 5.42 12.18
CA ALA A 63 1.52 5.87 13.38
C ALA A 63 0.51 4.85 13.92
N LEU A 64 -0.11 4.06 13.04
CA LEU A 64 -1.11 3.06 13.41
C LEU A 64 -0.49 1.70 13.76
N GLU A 65 0.57 1.30 13.06
CA GLU A 65 1.02 -0.09 13.07
C GLU A 65 2.44 -0.29 13.61
N ALA A 66 3.31 0.74 13.59
CA ALA A 66 4.69 0.56 14.00
C ALA A 66 4.81 0.15 15.47
N ARG A 67 5.76 -0.75 15.73
CA ARG A 67 6.13 -1.20 17.07
C ARG A 67 7.62 -0.96 17.26
N LEU A 68 7.96 -0.22 18.31
CA LEU A 68 9.35 0.04 18.67
C LEU A 68 10.04 -1.27 19.06
N LEU A 69 11.15 -1.57 18.42
CA LEU A 69 12.02 -2.72 18.73
C LEU A 69 13.24 -2.29 19.52
N PHE A 70 13.83 -1.15 19.15
CA PHE A 70 15.04 -0.66 19.78
C PHE A 70 15.14 0.87 19.66
N THR A 71 15.69 1.51 20.69
CA THR A 71 16.06 2.91 20.65
C THR A 71 17.30 3.17 21.51
N THR A 72 18.13 4.12 21.10
CA THR A 72 19.23 4.66 21.91
C THR A 72 18.80 5.81 22.82
N GLU A 73 17.57 6.30 22.67
CA GLU A 73 17.01 7.42 23.40
C GLU A 73 16.03 6.94 24.47
N PRO A 74 15.79 7.73 25.53
CA PRO A 74 14.85 7.36 26.58
C PRO A 74 13.38 7.35 26.14
N THR A 75 13.07 7.91 24.98
CA THR A 75 11.70 8.09 24.48
C THR A 75 11.52 7.46 23.09
N ASP A 76 10.31 6.95 22.83
CA ASP A 76 9.89 6.49 21.52
C ASP A 76 9.71 7.70 20.59
N PHE A 77 10.48 7.75 19.50
CA PHE A 77 10.49 8.86 18.56
C PHE A 77 9.14 9.03 17.85
N LEU A 78 8.55 7.94 17.32
CA LEU A 78 7.27 8.01 16.60
C LEU A 78 6.12 8.37 17.55
N ALA A 79 6.09 7.78 18.75
CA ALA A 79 5.08 8.13 19.75
C ALA A 79 5.18 9.60 20.17
N GLY A 80 6.40 10.17 20.22
CA GLY A 80 6.63 11.57 20.50
C GLY A 80 6.13 12.55 19.44
N LEU A 81 5.92 12.10 18.19
CA LEU A 81 5.35 12.91 17.11
C LEU A 81 3.82 13.05 17.19
N GLY A 82 3.15 12.18 17.93
CA GLY A 82 1.68 12.14 17.95
C GLY A 82 1.08 11.65 16.62
N LYS A 83 -0.14 12.11 16.31
CA LYS A 83 -0.79 11.78 15.04
C LYS A 83 -0.18 12.59 13.89
N PRO A 84 -0.03 11.99 12.69
CA PRO A 84 0.27 12.75 11.47
C PRO A 84 -0.83 13.78 11.16
N ASP A 85 -0.45 14.82 10.44
CA ASP A 85 -1.41 15.78 9.89
C ASP A 85 -2.41 15.08 8.96
N ARG A 86 -3.49 15.77 8.65
CA ARG A 86 -4.54 15.24 7.81
C ARG A 86 -4.02 14.90 6.41
N TYR A 87 -4.41 13.73 5.89
CA TYR A 87 -4.12 13.34 4.51
C TYR A 87 -5.02 14.12 3.54
N LEU A 88 -4.42 15.03 2.75
CA LEU A 88 -5.13 15.93 1.85
C LEU A 88 -4.98 15.57 0.35
N LYS A 89 -4.20 14.54 0.01
CA LYS A 89 -3.89 14.17 -1.37
C LYS A 89 -4.64 12.92 -1.85
N CYS A 90 -5.78 12.63 -1.26
CA CYS A 90 -6.52 11.41 -1.55
C CYS A 90 -6.94 11.32 -3.03
N GLY A 91 -7.52 12.39 -3.58
CA GLY A 91 -7.92 12.46 -4.99
C GLY A 91 -6.70 12.35 -5.92
N GLU A 92 -5.68 13.19 -5.70
CA GLU A 92 -4.46 13.22 -6.53
C GLU A 92 -3.73 11.86 -6.56
N ASP A 93 -3.54 11.23 -5.40
CA ASP A 93 -2.86 9.93 -5.32
C ASP A 93 -3.72 8.81 -5.92
N SER A 94 -5.04 8.84 -5.72
CA SER A 94 -5.96 7.89 -6.34
C SER A 94 -5.95 7.98 -7.86
N GLU A 95 -5.88 9.18 -8.43
CA GLU A 95 -5.74 9.38 -9.89
C GLU A 95 -4.42 8.82 -10.43
N LYS A 96 -3.30 8.94 -9.69
CA LYS A 96 -2.02 8.32 -10.08
C LYS A 96 -2.14 6.81 -10.18
N PHE A 97 -2.78 6.18 -9.20
CA PHE A 97 -2.98 4.73 -9.21
C PHE A 97 -4.01 4.28 -10.24
N SER A 98 -5.02 5.11 -10.55
CA SER A 98 -5.95 4.82 -11.64
C SER A 98 -5.24 4.82 -13.00
N ARG A 99 -4.34 5.78 -13.26
CA ARG A 99 -3.53 5.76 -14.48
C ARG A 99 -2.65 4.51 -14.58
N LEU A 100 -1.99 4.14 -13.49
CA LEU A 100 -1.20 2.90 -13.45
C LEU A 100 -2.04 1.65 -13.74
N PHE A 101 -3.27 1.61 -13.24
CA PHE A 101 -4.22 0.56 -13.57
C PHE A 101 -4.58 0.55 -15.06
N GLU A 102 -4.88 1.70 -15.64
CA GLU A 102 -5.24 1.81 -17.05
C GLU A 102 -4.12 1.32 -17.96
N GLU A 103 -2.88 1.75 -17.72
CA GLU A 103 -1.69 1.29 -18.46
C GLU A 103 -1.51 -0.23 -18.38
N ALA A 104 -1.65 -0.81 -17.19
CA ALA A 104 -1.55 -2.25 -16.98
C ALA A 104 -2.70 -3.02 -17.65
N HIS A 105 -3.93 -2.50 -17.58
CA HIS A 105 -5.10 -3.11 -18.21
C HIS A 105 -4.99 -3.09 -19.75
N GLU A 106 -4.57 -1.97 -20.34
CA GLU A 106 -4.33 -1.87 -21.80
C GLU A 106 -3.24 -2.86 -22.26
N SER A 107 -2.15 -2.98 -21.47
CA SER A 107 -1.10 -3.96 -21.73
C SER A 107 -1.62 -5.39 -21.71
N LEU A 108 -2.45 -5.75 -20.73
CA LEU A 108 -3.07 -7.07 -20.61
C LEU A 108 -3.98 -7.41 -21.81
N LEU A 109 -4.65 -6.41 -22.38
CA LEU A 109 -5.49 -6.59 -23.57
C LEU A 109 -4.69 -6.74 -24.87
N SER A 110 -3.47 -6.20 -24.93
CA SER A 110 -2.67 -6.12 -26.15
C SER A 110 -1.56 -7.16 -26.23
N ASN A 111 -1.02 -7.65 -25.10
CA ASN A 111 0.18 -8.49 -25.08
C ASN A 111 0.24 -9.43 -23.88
N ASP A 112 0.33 -10.74 -24.15
CA ASP A 112 0.45 -11.79 -23.13
C ASP A 112 1.84 -11.89 -22.46
N SER A 113 2.86 -11.23 -22.98
CA SER A 113 4.25 -11.45 -22.55
C SER A 113 4.61 -10.86 -21.20
N SER A 114 3.90 -9.81 -20.77
CA SER A 114 4.11 -9.11 -19.50
C SER A 114 3.02 -9.37 -18.45
N SER A 115 2.16 -10.37 -18.66
CA SER A 115 0.93 -10.55 -17.87
C SER A 115 1.12 -10.63 -16.36
N VAL A 116 2.21 -11.23 -15.85
CA VAL A 116 2.49 -11.29 -14.40
C VAL A 116 2.83 -9.90 -13.86
N PHE A 117 3.60 -9.11 -14.61
CA PHE A 117 3.93 -7.74 -14.23
C PHE A 117 2.68 -6.87 -14.24
N ASP A 118 1.88 -6.95 -15.31
CA ASP A 118 0.68 -6.12 -15.45
C ASP A 118 -0.38 -6.47 -14.39
N LEU A 119 -0.62 -7.75 -14.12
CA LEU A 119 -1.47 -8.18 -13.00
C LEU A 119 -0.95 -7.70 -11.65
N SER A 120 0.38 -7.68 -11.46
CA SER A 120 1.00 -7.10 -10.27
C SER A 120 0.74 -5.60 -10.14
N MET A 121 0.74 -4.86 -11.26
CA MET A 121 0.43 -3.41 -11.27
C MET A 121 -1.06 -3.16 -11.02
N VAL A 122 -1.94 -3.99 -11.59
CA VAL A 122 -3.38 -3.99 -11.27
C VAL A 122 -3.59 -4.17 -9.76
N PHE A 123 -2.97 -5.18 -9.15
CA PHE A 123 -3.07 -5.40 -7.71
C PHE A 123 -2.60 -4.18 -6.89
N LEU A 124 -1.43 -3.63 -7.25
CA LEU A 124 -0.85 -2.46 -6.59
C LEU A 124 -1.80 -1.26 -6.65
N SER A 125 -2.39 -1.01 -7.81
CA SER A 125 -3.33 0.09 -8.04
C SER A 125 -4.59 -0.06 -7.20
N ILE A 126 -5.24 -1.23 -7.25
CA ILE A 126 -6.45 -1.54 -6.47
C ILE A 126 -6.20 -1.34 -4.97
N ARG A 127 -5.12 -1.94 -4.45
CA ARG A 127 -4.77 -1.85 -3.04
C ARG A 127 -4.50 -0.41 -2.62
N ASN A 128 -3.75 0.34 -3.39
CA ASN A 128 -3.35 1.70 -3.03
C ASN A 128 -4.51 2.69 -3.13
N ILE A 129 -5.40 2.57 -4.13
CA ILE A 129 -6.64 3.36 -4.19
C ILE A 129 -7.50 3.08 -2.96
N ALA A 130 -7.68 1.82 -2.59
CA ALA A 130 -8.44 1.46 -1.39
C ALA A 130 -7.81 2.04 -0.11
N THR A 131 -6.48 2.00 0.00
CA THR A 131 -5.76 2.59 1.13
C THR A 131 -5.93 4.11 1.16
N CYS A 132 -5.74 4.81 0.03
CA CYS A 132 -5.95 6.25 -0.07
C CYS A 132 -7.40 6.63 0.29
N TYR A 133 -8.36 5.92 -0.27
CA TYR A 133 -9.79 6.14 0.00
C TYR A 133 -10.12 5.91 1.48
N SER A 134 -9.69 4.80 2.07
CA SER A 134 -9.95 4.53 3.49
C SER A 134 -9.33 5.59 4.39
N LEU A 135 -8.11 6.04 4.09
CA LEU A 135 -7.42 7.07 4.87
C LEU A 135 -8.07 8.45 4.72
N GLY A 136 -8.58 8.79 3.54
CA GLY A 136 -9.22 10.08 3.30
C GLY A 136 -10.69 10.16 3.71
N MET A 137 -11.40 9.01 3.75
CA MET A 137 -12.86 8.96 3.87
C MET A 137 -13.37 8.19 5.08
N SER A 138 -12.56 7.30 5.68
CA SER A 138 -12.97 6.44 6.80
C SER A 138 -12.38 6.92 8.13
N SER A 139 -13.07 6.59 9.22
CA SER A 139 -12.52 6.73 10.58
C SER A 139 -11.48 5.63 10.91
N GLU A 140 -11.51 4.51 10.19
CA GLU A 140 -10.65 3.34 10.40
C GLU A 140 -9.90 3.02 9.10
N PRO A 141 -8.77 3.70 8.82
CA PRO A 141 -7.99 3.45 7.62
C PRO A 141 -7.32 2.07 7.67
N THR A 142 -7.24 1.41 6.51
CA THR A 142 -6.62 0.09 6.37
C THR A 142 -5.40 0.14 5.44
N PHE A 143 -4.31 -0.54 5.88
CA PHE A 143 -3.09 -0.75 5.11
C PHE A 143 -2.87 -2.22 4.77
N SER A 144 -3.86 -3.04 5.03
CA SER A 144 -3.89 -4.48 4.74
C SER A 144 -3.63 -4.78 3.26
N ARG A 145 -3.09 -5.96 2.98
CA ARG A 145 -3.06 -6.49 1.61
C ARG A 145 -4.47 -6.74 1.05
N ARG A 146 -5.47 -6.80 1.93
CA ARG A 146 -6.89 -6.99 1.59
C ARG A 146 -7.69 -5.68 1.65
N SER A 147 -7.02 -4.52 1.80
CA SER A 147 -7.68 -3.21 1.97
C SER A 147 -8.84 -2.97 1.00
N ALA A 148 -8.71 -3.38 -0.26
CA ALA A 148 -9.77 -3.21 -1.25
C ALA A 148 -11.01 -4.10 -1.03
N LEU A 149 -10.88 -5.19 -0.30
CA LEU A 149 -12.00 -6.06 0.12
C LEU A 149 -12.61 -5.63 1.46
N GLU A 150 -11.99 -4.68 2.15
CA GLU A 150 -12.33 -4.26 3.53
C GLU A 150 -13.02 -2.88 3.56
N LEU A 151 -13.45 -2.35 2.42
CA LEU A 151 -14.16 -1.06 2.34
C LEU A 151 -15.68 -1.16 2.55
N GLY A 152 -16.18 -2.28 3.04
CA GLY A 152 -17.61 -2.50 3.27
C GLY A 152 -18.41 -2.44 1.97
N SER A 153 -19.38 -1.52 1.86
CA SER A 153 -20.18 -1.33 0.63
C SER A 153 -19.37 -0.81 -0.55
N ASP A 154 -18.18 -0.26 -0.30
CA ASP A 154 -17.30 0.31 -1.30
C ASP A 154 -16.15 -0.65 -1.67
N SER A 155 -16.22 -1.91 -1.25
CA SER A 155 -15.24 -2.95 -1.59
C SER A 155 -15.17 -3.19 -3.09
N VAL A 156 -13.97 -3.58 -3.56
CA VAL A 156 -13.74 -3.84 -4.99
C VAL A 156 -14.63 -4.95 -5.51
N PRO A 157 -15.23 -4.82 -6.71
CA PRO A 157 -16.11 -5.83 -7.30
C PRO A 157 -15.30 -6.94 -8.01
N LEU A 158 -14.47 -7.64 -7.25
CA LEU A 158 -13.70 -8.79 -7.70
C LEU A 158 -14.14 -10.04 -6.95
N THR A 159 -14.12 -11.17 -7.64
CA THR A 159 -14.22 -12.47 -6.96
C THR A 159 -13.00 -12.70 -6.07
N GLU A 160 -13.16 -13.43 -4.96
CA GLU A 160 -12.05 -13.82 -4.09
C GLU A 160 -10.95 -14.55 -4.87
N GLN A 161 -11.33 -15.39 -5.85
CA GLN A 161 -10.39 -16.08 -6.73
C GLN A 161 -9.54 -15.11 -7.54
N SER A 162 -10.15 -14.12 -8.20
CA SER A 162 -9.45 -13.11 -8.98
C SER A 162 -8.52 -12.26 -8.11
N TYR A 163 -8.98 -11.91 -6.91
CA TYR A 163 -8.15 -11.17 -5.95
C TYR A 163 -6.90 -11.95 -5.51
N GLU A 164 -7.05 -13.25 -5.23
CA GLU A 164 -5.92 -14.12 -4.87
C GLU A 164 -4.95 -14.34 -6.05
N ILE A 165 -5.44 -14.39 -7.30
CA ILE A 165 -4.58 -14.42 -8.49
C ILE A 165 -3.75 -13.13 -8.59
N LEU A 166 -4.36 -11.96 -8.42
CA LEU A 166 -3.69 -10.66 -8.43
C LEU A 166 -2.64 -10.56 -7.32
N LYS A 167 -2.99 -10.97 -6.10
CA LYS A 167 -2.06 -11.01 -4.96
C LYS A 167 -0.87 -11.92 -5.25
N ARG A 168 -1.11 -13.11 -5.83
CA ARG A 168 -0.06 -14.05 -6.22
C ARG A 168 0.83 -13.46 -7.32
N ALA A 169 0.26 -12.76 -8.31
CA ALA A 169 1.03 -12.07 -9.34
C ALA A 169 1.97 -11.01 -8.73
N ARG A 170 1.50 -10.29 -7.69
CA ARG A 170 2.32 -9.33 -6.95
C ARG A 170 3.52 -10.01 -6.27
N VAL A 171 3.30 -11.12 -5.56
CA VAL A 171 4.36 -11.88 -4.88
C VAL A 171 5.38 -12.43 -5.88
N LEU A 172 4.89 -13.02 -6.98
CA LEU A 172 5.77 -13.51 -8.07
C LEU A 172 6.63 -12.38 -8.65
N CYS A 173 6.04 -11.24 -8.95
CA CYS A 173 6.73 -10.12 -9.55
C CYS A 173 7.79 -9.51 -8.64
N THR A 174 7.51 -9.41 -7.32
CA THR A 174 8.39 -8.71 -6.38
C THR A 174 9.39 -9.61 -5.67
N ARG A 175 9.10 -10.91 -5.55
CA ARG A 175 9.90 -11.85 -4.74
C ARG A 175 10.32 -13.12 -5.49
N GLY A 176 9.81 -13.34 -6.70
CA GLY A 176 10.07 -14.55 -7.48
C GLY A 176 9.48 -15.83 -6.88
N HIS A 177 8.61 -15.75 -5.88
CA HIS A 177 8.03 -16.90 -5.19
C HIS A 177 6.57 -17.13 -5.54
N GLY A 178 6.14 -18.40 -5.50
CA GLY A 178 4.76 -18.82 -5.73
C GLY A 178 4.54 -19.59 -7.04
N SER A 179 3.34 -20.11 -7.24
CA SER A 179 2.96 -20.82 -8.46
C SER A 179 2.77 -19.83 -9.61
N LYS A 180 3.21 -20.23 -10.81
CA LYS A 180 3.04 -19.41 -12.03
C LYS A 180 1.57 -19.10 -12.28
N ILE A 181 1.30 -17.92 -12.83
CA ILE A 181 -0.03 -17.55 -13.31
C ILE A 181 -0.24 -18.18 -14.68
N THR A 182 -1.33 -18.93 -14.83
CA THR A 182 -1.71 -19.52 -16.11
C THR A 182 -2.45 -18.51 -16.98
N LYS A 183 -2.49 -18.74 -18.30
CA LYS A 183 -3.26 -17.89 -19.23
C LYS A 183 -4.74 -17.85 -18.88
N ASN A 184 -5.31 -18.98 -18.45
CA ASN A 184 -6.72 -19.02 -18.03
C ASN A 184 -6.98 -18.16 -16.80
N GLU A 185 -6.11 -18.22 -15.79
CA GLU A 185 -6.22 -17.38 -14.59
C GLU A 185 -6.11 -15.88 -14.95
N ALA A 186 -5.15 -15.51 -15.80
CA ALA A 186 -5.04 -14.14 -16.28
C ALA A 186 -6.31 -13.69 -17.00
N HIS A 187 -6.86 -14.53 -17.88
CA HIS A 187 -8.08 -14.22 -18.62
C HIS A 187 -9.31 -14.05 -17.70
N VAL A 188 -9.44 -14.89 -16.66
CA VAL A 188 -10.51 -14.75 -15.66
C VAL A 188 -10.44 -13.37 -14.99
N VAL A 189 -9.26 -12.95 -14.56
CA VAL A 189 -9.07 -11.61 -13.94
C VAL A 189 -9.43 -10.50 -14.93
N VAL A 190 -8.90 -10.55 -16.17
CA VAL A 190 -9.10 -9.50 -17.18
C VAL A 190 -10.59 -9.24 -17.43
N ASN A 191 -11.43 -10.28 -17.43
CA ASN A 191 -12.87 -10.15 -17.64
C ASN A 191 -13.57 -9.34 -16.52
N GLU A 192 -13.01 -9.26 -15.32
CA GLU A 192 -13.56 -8.51 -14.19
C GLU A 192 -13.01 -7.05 -14.12
N LEU A 193 -11.95 -6.72 -14.87
CA LEU A 193 -11.27 -5.42 -14.74
C LEU A 193 -12.11 -4.23 -15.21
N ILE A 194 -13.11 -4.42 -16.05
CA ILE A 194 -14.05 -3.35 -16.45
C ILE A 194 -14.82 -2.84 -15.23
N ALA A 195 -15.34 -3.75 -14.42
CA ALA A 195 -16.04 -3.39 -13.18
C ALA A 195 -15.10 -2.73 -12.16
N VAL A 196 -13.84 -3.16 -12.10
CA VAL A 196 -12.80 -2.52 -11.27
C VAL A 196 -12.54 -1.09 -11.72
N LYS A 197 -12.45 -0.84 -13.02
CA LYS A 197 -12.29 0.54 -13.55
C LYS A 197 -13.45 1.45 -13.12
N GLU A 198 -14.69 0.99 -13.25
CA GLU A 198 -15.88 1.74 -12.81
C GLU A 198 -15.88 2.00 -11.30
N TRP A 199 -15.44 1.02 -10.51
CA TRP A 199 -15.25 1.16 -9.07
C TRP A 199 -14.22 2.24 -8.73
N MET A 200 -13.05 2.27 -9.38
CA MET A 200 -12.02 3.30 -9.18
C MET A 200 -12.56 4.70 -9.49
N ILE A 201 -13.24 4.87 -10.63
CA ILE A 201 -13.86 6.13 -11.03
C ILE A 201 -14.86 6.61 -9.95
N THR A 202 -15.64 5.69 -9.41
CA THR A 202 -16.62 5.99 -8.37
C THR A 202 -15.95 6.47 -7.08
N LEU A 203 -14.88 5.79 -6.62
CA LEU A 203 -14.15 6.18 -5.42
C LEU A 203 -13.48 7.55 -5.62
N ILE A 204 -12.80 7.77 -6.74
CA ILE A 204 -12.13 9.04 -7.06
C ILE A 204 -13.13 10.19 -7.08
N ARG A 205 -14.28 10.01 -7.71
CA ARG A 205 -15.33 11.03 -7.72
C ARG A 205 -15.76 11.41 -6.30
N ARG A 206 -16.00 10.42 -5.43
CA ARG A 206 -16.39 10.66 -4.04
C ARG A 206 -15.32 11.38 -3.22
N THR A 207 -14.04 11.10 -3.47
CA THR A 207 -12.95 11.82 -2.81
C THR A 207 -12.95 13.29 -3.19
N HIS A 208 -13.10 13.62 -4.46
CA HIS A 208 -13.17 15.00 -4.92
C HIS A 208 -14.42 15.76 -4.43
N GLU A 209 -15.55 15.06 -4.35
CA GLU A 209 -16.78 15.65 -3.75
C GLU A 209 -16.55 16.01 -2.27
N ASN A 210 -15.88 15.14 -1.52
CA ASN A 210 -15.56 15.37 -0.11
C ASN A 210 -14.54 16.51 0.09
N GLU A 211 -13.50 16.56 -0.76
CA GLU A 211 -12.47 17.62 -0.74
C GLU A 211 -13.05 19.02 -0.99
N ARG A 212 -14.15 19.13 -1.74
CA ARG A 212 -14.85 20.40 -2.02
C ARG A 212 -15.72 20.89 -0.87
N ILE A 213 -16.13 20.01 0.02
CA ILE A 213 -17.03 20.32 1.14
C ILE A 213 -16.24 20.74 2.40
N GLN A 214 -14.96 20.44 2.44
CA GLN A 214 -14.04 20.71 3.55
C GLN A 214 -13.24 21.98 3.38
#